data_dfccb0054fd8639c2f721a7a4b20a264
#
_entry.id   dfccb0054fd8639c2f721a7a4b20a264
#
_cell.length_a   1.000
_cell.length_b   1.000
_cell.length_c   1.000
_cell.angle_alpha   90.00
_cell.angle_beta   90.00
_cell.angle_gamma   90.00
#
_symmetry.space_group_name_H-M   'P 1'
#
loop_
_entity.id
_entity.type
_entity.pdbx_description
1 polymer ?
#
loop_
_entity_poly.entity_id
_entity_poly.type
_entity_poly.pdbx_seq_one_letter_code
_entity_poly.pdbx_strand_id
1 'polypeptide(L)'
;MIKSIPIPTAGVSLGLAALGNLLQPYSPLMKYTCGILAAILLAMLLIKILRYPKLVHADMTGNPILGSVAATFFMTTMQLCVYIKDFAPFLCEAIWLAAVAAHAILIIWFSKNFMLNLELKNVFPTFFIAYVGIVVASVTAPAFGYFTLGYYIFWFGF
;
A
#
# COMPACT_ATOMS: atom_id res chain seq x y z
N MET A 1 -1.51 -14.20 -18.50
CA MET A 1 -2.49 -13.41 -17.75
C MET A 1 -1.88 -12.77 -16.49
N ILE A 2 -1.37 -13.51 -15.49
CA ILE A 2 -0.78 -12.93 -14.25
C ILE A 2 0.45 -12.06 -14.54
N LYS A 3 1.31 -12.46 -15.49
CA LYS A 3 2.52 -11.70 -15.87
C LYS A 3 2.20 -10.29 -16.39
N SER A 4 1.06 -10.11 -17.07
CA SER A 4 0.65 -8.84 -17.69
C SER A 4 -0.09 -7.89 -16.75
N ILE A 5 -0.32 -8.25 -15.48
CA ILE A 5 -0.98 -7.38 -14.50
C ILE A 5 -0.07 -6.19 -14.22
N PRO A 6 -0.52 -4.94 -14.43
CA PRO A 6 0.30 -3.77 -14.16
C PRO A 6 0.41 -3.48 -12.66
N ILE A 7 1.55 -2.96 -12.19
CA ILE A 7 1.75 -2.55 -10.79
C ILE A 7 0.68 -1.55 -10.31
N PRO A 8 0.22 -0.57 -11.12
CA PRO A 8 -0.86 0.34 -10.75
C PRO A 8 -2.20 -0.29 -10.35
N THR A 9 -2.40 -1.60 -10.63
CA THR A 9 -3.56 -2.35 -10.11
C THR A 9 -3.66 -2.29 -8.58
N ALA A 10 -2.53 -2.14 -7.87
CA ALA A 10 -2.51 -1.92 -6.43
C ALA A 10 -3.23 -0.61 -6.03
N GLY A 11 -3.12 0.45 -6.85
CA GLY A 11 -3.83 1.71 -6.63
C GLY A 11 -5.35 1.57 -6.74
N VAL A 12 -5.82 0.76 -7.71
CA VAL A 12 -7.26 0.45 -7.83
C VAL A 12 -7.73 -0.34 -6.61
N SER A 13 -6.94 -1.32 -6.17
CA SER A 13 -7.22 -2.10 -4.96
C SER A 13 -7.28 -1.21 -3.71
N LEU A 14 -6.35 -0.24 -3.57
CA LEU A 14 -6.35 0.74 -2.49
C LEU A 14 -7.62 1.60 -2.50
N GLY A 15 -8.01 2.11 -3.68
CA GLY A 15 -9.21 2.91 -3.85
C GLY A 15 -10.48 2.15 -3.43
N LEU A 16 -10.60 0.87 -3.82
CA LEU A 16 -11.71 0.01 -3.40
C LEU A 16 -11.72 -0.22 -1.88
N ALA A 17 -10.57 -0.52 -1.28
CA ALA A 17 -10.47 -0.73 0.16
C ALA A 17 -10.84 0.55 0.94
N ALA A 18 -10.36 1.71 0.51
CA ALA A 18 -10.69 3.00 1.12
C ALA A 18 -12.18 3.34 0.95
N LEU A 19 -12.75 3.13 -0.23
CA LEU A 19 -14.17 3.34 -0.51
C LEU A 19 -15.05 2.47 0.40
N GLY A 20 -14.71 1.21 0.57
CA GLY A 20 -15.47 0.33 1.46
C GLY A 20 -15.41 0.77 2.92
N ASN A 21 -14.25 1.25 3.42
CA ASN A 21 -14.15 1.83 4.75
C ASN A 21 -14.98 3.11 4.89
N LEU A 22 -15.01 3.96 3.86
CA LEU A 22 -15.82 5.17 3.84
C LEU A 22 -17.33 4.86 3.86
N LEU A 23 -17.75 3.81 3.18
CA LEU A 23 -19.16 3.40 3.09
C LEU A 23 -19.62 2.55 4.28
N GLN A 24 -18.71 2.14 5.16
CA GLN A 24 -19.04 1.32 6.33
C GLN A 24 -20.21 1.85 7.19
N PRO A 25 -20.31 3.18 7.49
CA PRO A 25 -21.41 3.71 8.29
C PRO A 25 -22.78 3.59 7.62
N TYR A 26 -22.81 3.51 6.28
CA TYR A 26 -24.05 3.47 5.49
C TYR A 26 -24.48 2.04 5.18
N SER A 27 -23.54 1.13 4.90
CA SER A 27 -23.84 -0.25 4.55
C SER A 27 -22.66 -1.19 4.79
N PRO A 28 -22.77 -2.12 5.74
CA PRO A 28 -21.76 -3.17 5.93
C PRO A 28 -21.53 -4.01 4.68
N LEU A 29 -22.60 -4.24 3.87
CA LEU A 29 -22.50 -5.00 2.63
C LEU A 29 -21.57 -4.32 1.63
N MET A 30 -21.65 -3.00 1.46
CA MET A 30 -20.76 -2.25 0.58
C MET A 30 -19.31 -2.31 1.05
N LYS A 31 -19.07 -2.25 2.37
CA LYS A 31 -17.74 -2.44 2.94
C LYS A 31 -17.15 -3.78 2.48
N TYR A 32 -17.84 -4.88 2.74
CA TYR A 32 -17.32 -6.21 2.45
C TYR A 32 -17.19 -6.48 0.95
N THR A 33 -18.11 -6.03 0.11
CA THR A 33 -17.99 -6.19 -1.35
C THR A 33 -16.77 -5.46 -1.90
N CYS A 34 -16.54 -4.22 -1.51
CA CYS A 34 -15.35 -3.45 -1.88
C CYS A 34 -14.06 -4.12 -1.34
N GLY A 35 -14.09 -4.60 -0.10
CA GLY A 35 -12.97 -5.30 0.52
C GLY A 35 -12.60 -6.59 -0.20
N ILE A 36 -13.58 -7.41 -0.59
CA ILE A 36 -13.35 -8.66 -1.35
C ILE A 36 -12.75 -8.35 -2.72
N LEU A 37 -13.28 -7.38 -3.45
CA LEU A 37 -12.72 -6.97 -4.74
C LEU A 37 -11.28 -6.45 -4.60
N ALA A 38 -11.02 -5.63 -3.58
CA ALA A 38 -9.68 -5.16 -3.26
C ALA A 38 -8.74 -6.33 -2.95
N ALA A 39 -9.18 -7.29 -2.15
CA ALA A 39 -8.37 -8.46 -1.78
C ALA A 39 -8.05 -9.34 -2.99
N ILE A 40 -8.99 -9.53 -3.92
CA ILE A 40 -8.74 -10.29 -5.16
C ILE A 40 -7.66 -9.61 -6.00
N LEU A 41 -7.76 -8.30 -6.22
CA LEU A 41 -6.77 -7.55 -7.00
C LEU A 41 -5.39 -7.58 -6.33
N LEU A 42 -5.35 -7.42 -5.00
CA LEU A 42 -4.11 -7.49 -4.24
C LEU A 42 -3.48 -8.89 -4.31
N ALA A 43 -4.29 -9.95 -4.18
CA ALA A 43 -3.83 -11.33 -4.27
C ALA A 43 -3.25 -11.64 -5.67
N MET A 44 -3.90 -11.17 -6.74
CA MET A 44 -3.37 -11.31 -8.11
C MET A 44 -1.99 -10.64 -8.24
N LEU A 45 -1.81 -9.46 -7.66
CA LEU A 45 -0.54 -8.74 -7.69
C LEU A 45 0.52 -9.44 -6.81
N LEU A 46 0.13 -9.95 -5.64
CA LEU A 46 1.00 -10.75 -4.78
C LEU A 46 1.53 -11.98 -5.51
N ILE A 47 0.66 -12.70 -6.22
CA ILE A 47 1.06 -13.86 -7.04
C ILE A 47 2.06 -13.43 -8.13
N LYS A 48 1.86 -12.26 -8.77
CA LYS A 48 2.83 -11.71 -9.73
C LYS A 48 4.18 -11.46 -9.07
N ILE A 49 4.20 -10.80 -7.91
CA ILE A 49 5.44 -10.48 -7.18
C ILE A 49 6.20 -11.76 -6.82
N LEU A 50 5.49 -12.78 -6.32
CA LEU A 50 6.10 -14.04 -5.90
C LEU A 50 6.61 -14.87 -7.09
N ARG A 51 5.88 -14.88 -8.23
CA ARG A 51 6.25 -15.68 -9.41
C ARG A 51 7.25 -15.02 -10.35
N TYR A 52 7.25 -13.67 -10.38
CA TYR A 52 8.06 -12.88 -11.31
C TYR A 52 8.79 -11.73 -10.62
N PRO A 53 9.55 -11.98 -9.52
CA PRO A 53 10.17 -10.90 -8.73
C PRO A 53 11.16 -10.07 -9.56
N LYS A 54 11.92 -10.72 -10.45
CA LYS A 54 12.88 -10.03 -11.33
C LYS A 54 12.19 -9.06 -12.30
N LEU A 55 11.02 -9.43 -12.82
CA LEU A 55 10.25 -8.56 -13.70
C LEU A 55 9.71 -7.35 -12.95
N VAL A 56 9.12 -7.58 -11.76
CA VAL A 56 8.61 -6.49 -10.91
C VAL A 56 9.72 -5.53 -10.51
N HIS A 57 10.88 -6.07 -10.13
CA HIS A 57 12.04 -5.25 -9.79
C HIS A 57 12.53 -4.42 -10.99
N ALA A 58 12.61 -5.03 -12.19
CA ALA A 58 12.99 -4.32 -13.41
C ALA A 58 11.98 -3.22 -13.79
N ASP A 59 10.67 -3.51 -13.67
CA ASP A 59 9.60 -2.52 -13.90
C ASP A 59 9.73 -1.33 -12.94
N MET A 60 10.02 -1.59 -11.65
CA MET A 60 10.14 -0.56 -10.62
C MET A 60 11.41 0.28 -10.74
N THR A 61 12.56 -0.33 -11.11
CA THR A 61 13.84 0.37 -11.28
C THR A 61 13.91 1.13 -12.59
N GLY A 62 13.27 0.62 -13.65
CA GLY A 62 13.25 1.24 -14.97
C GLY A 62 12.28 2.41 -15.11
N ASN A 63 11.32 2.55 -14.18
CA ASN A 63 10.30 3.59 -14.24
C ASN A 63 9.97 4.15 -12.85
N PRO A 64 10.32 5.42 -12.56
CA PRO A 64 10.08 6.04 -11.25
C PRO A 64 8.59 6.13 -10.89
N ILE A 65 7.70 6.23 -11.88
CA ILE A 65 6.25 6.22 -11.63
C ILE A 65 5.83 4.84 -11.09
N LEU A 66 6.31 3.75 -11.69
CA LEU A 66 5.98 2.40 -11.22
C LEU A 66 6.60 2.12 -9.85
N GLY A 67 7.82 2.62 -9.61
CA GLY A 67 8.50 2.52 -8.32
C GLY A 67 7.73 3.20 -7.20
N SER A 68 7.22 4.41 -7.42
CA SER A 68 6.44 5.15 -6.43
C SER A 68 5.05 4.56 -6.20
N VAL A 69 4.36 4.16 -7.27
CA VAL A 69 3.01 3.56 -7.19
C VAL A 69 3.03 2.19 -6.51
N ALA A 70 4.16 1.47 -6.51
CA ALA A 70 4.30 0.20 -5.79
C ALA A 70 3.99 0.33 -4.28
N ALA A 71 4.13 1.52 -3.69
CA ALA A 71 3.75 1.82 -2.31
C ALA A 71 2.27 1.49 -2.02
N THR A 72 1.38 1.66 -3.01
CA THR A 72 -0.06 1.37 -2.86
C THR A 72 -0.35 -0.09 -2.51
N PHE A 73 0.56 -1.02 -2.83
CA PHE A 73 0.45 -2.41 -2.42
C PHE A 73 0.46 -2.55 -0.90
N PHE A 74 1.41 -1.90 -0.23
CA PHE A 74 1.51 -1.94 1.23
C PHE A 74 0.38 -1.17 1.89
N MET A 75 0.00 -0.01 1.33
CA MET A 75 -1.15 0.76 1.80
C MET A 75 -2.45 -0.05 1.76
N THR A 76 -2.69 -0.79 0.67
CA THR A 76 -3.85 -1.68 0.55
C THR A 76 -3.80 -2.81 1.57
N THR A 77 -2.62 -3.40 1.79
CA THR A 77 -2.43 -4.45 2.80
C THR A 77 -2.81 -3.94 4.19
N MET A 78 -2.33 -2.74 4.58
CA MET A 78 -2.70 -2.10 5.86
C MET A 78 -4.21 -1.90 5.99
N GLN A 79 -4.86 -1.40 4.94
CA GLN A 79 -6.31 -1.20 4.90
C GLN A 79 -7.08 -2.52 5.06
N LEU A 80 -6.69 -3.58 4.33
CA LEU A 80 -7.36 -4.88 4.39
C LEU A 80 -7.18 -5.57 5.75
N CYS A 81 -6.06 -5.35 6.45
CA CYS A 81 -5.88 -5.85 7.82
C CYS A 81 -6.97 -5.30 8.75
N VAL A 82 -7.41 -4.05 8.57
CA VAL A 82 -8.50 -3.46 9.36
C VAL A 82 -9.85 -4.14 9.09
N TYR A 83 -10.08 -4.66 7.86
CA TYR A 83 -11.32 -5.36 7.52
C TYR A 83 -11.50 -6.67 8.25
N ILE A 84 -10.40 -7.39 8.46
CA ILE A 84 -10.42 -8.77 8.99
C ILE A 84 -9.84 -8.91 10.40
N LYS A 85 -9.46 -7.79 11.05
CA LYS A 85 -8.85 -7.79 12.38
C LYS A 85 -9.70 -8.52 13.44
N ASP A 86 -11.04 -8.41 13.33
CA ASP A 86 -11.95 -9.00 14.32
C ASP A 86 -12.00 -10.54 14.23
N PHE A 87 -11.59 -11.13 13.10
CA PHE A 87 -11.51 -12.57 12.88
C PHE A 87 -10.15 -13.17 13.27
N ALA A 88 -9.06 -12.41 13.05
CA ALA A 88 -7.70 -12.88 13.30
C ALA A 88 -6.80 -11.72 13.78
N PRO A 89 -7.02 -11.19 15.00
CA PRO A 89 -6.39 -9.94 15.44
C PRO A 89 -4.87 -10.01 15.44
N PHE A 90 -4.28 -11.05 16.00
CA PHE A 90 -2.82 -11.21 16.10
C PHE A 90 -2.15 -11.33 14.71
N LEU A 91 -2.76 -12.11 13.80
CA LEU A 91 -2.23 -12.27 12.44
C LEU A 91 -2.31 -10.95 11.66
N CYS A 92 -3.44 -10.24 11.78
CA CYS A 92 -3.64 -8.97 11.11
C CYS A 92 -2.68 -7.89 11.63
N GLU A 93 -2.42 -7.88 12.93
CA GLU A 93 -1.45 -6.98 13.55
C GLU A 93 -0.03 -7.24 13.02
N ALA A 94 0.40 -8.50 12.99
CA ALA A 94 1.71 -8.89 12.46
C ALA A 94 1.87 -8.52 10.97
N ILE A 95 0.85 -8.78 10.14
CA ILE A 95 0.85 -8.41 8.72
C ILE A 95 0.86 -6.88 8.56
N TRP A 96 0.08 -6.15 9.37
CA TRP A 96 0.05 -4.70 9.37
C TRP A 96 1.42 -4.11 9.69
N LEU A 97 2.08 -4.54 10.76
CA LEU A 97 3.43 -4.11 11.13
C LEU A 97 4.45 -4.43 10.02
N ALA A 98 4.38 -5.62 9.44
CA ALA A 98 5.23 -6.00 8.31
C ALA A 98 5.00 -5.10 7.09
N ALA A 99 3.74 -4.73 6.79
CA ALA A 99 3.41 -3.83 5.69
C ALA A 99 3.93 -2.40 5.93
N VAL A 100 3.83 -1.89 7.17
CA VAL A 100 4.41 -0.59 7.56
C VAL A 100 5.93 -0.59 7.38
N ALA A 101 6.61 -1.62 7.89
CA ALA A 101 8.06 -1.76 7.75
C ALA A 101 8.48 -1.87 6.28
N ALA A 102 7.78 -2.68 5.48
CA ALA A 102 8.04 -2.84 4.06
C ALA A 102 7.83 -1.54 3.27
N HIS A 103 6.81 -0.74 3.63
CA HIS A 103 6.59 0.59 3.05
C HIS A 103 7.75 1.54 3.39
N ALA A 104 8.21 1.56 4.65
CA ALA A 104 9.37 2.37 5.04
C ALA A 104 10.64 1.95 4.27
N ILE A 105 10.86 0.65 4.10
CA ILE A 105 11.97 0.13 3.28
C ILE A 105 11.81 0.59 1.81
N LEU A 106 10.60 0.57 1.27
CA LEU A 106 10.34 1.08 -0.09
C LEU A 106 10.69 2.56 -0.21
N ILE A 107 10.35 3.39 0.78
CA ILE A 107 10.71 4.83 0.80
C ILE A 107 12.24 4.99 0.72
N ILE A 108 12.98 4.24 1.54
CA ILE A 108 14.46 4.29 1.54
C ILE A 108 15.02 3.83 0.19
N TRP A 109 14.49 2.74 -0.35
CA TRP A 109 14.89 2.22 -1.66
C TRP A 109 14.58 3.22 -2.78
N PHE A 110 13.39 3.80 -2.78
CA PHE A 110 12.95 4.79 -3.77
C PHE A 110 13.83 6.05 -3.71
N SER A 111 14.11 6.55 -2.49
CA SER A 111 14.99 7.70 -2.28
C SER A 111 16.40 7.45 -2.84
N LYS A 112 16.97 6.27 -2.58
CA LYS A 112 18.30 5.93 -3.10
C LYS A 112 18.35 5.85 -4.62
N ASN A 113 17.31 5.34 -5.27
CA ASN A 113 17.32 5.11 -6.71
C ASN A 113 16.94 6.36 -7.52
N PHE A 114 16.06 7.23 -6.97
CA PHE A 114 15.46 8.31 -7.75
C PHE A 114 15.65 9.71 -7.17
N MET A 115 15.93 9.86 -5.85
CA MET A 115 16.08 11.19 -5.24
C MET A 115 17.52 11.65 -5.13
N LEU A 116 18.50 10.75 -4.99
CA LEU A 116 19.92 11.14 -4.86
C LEU A 116 20.49 11.70 -6.16
N ASN A 117 19.97 11.33 -7.32
CA ASN A 117 20.35 11.81 -8.64
C ASN A 117 19.15 12.45 -9.34
N LEU A 118 18.50 13.38 -8.65
CA LEU A 118 17.25 13.98 -9.12
C LEU A 118 17.52 14.92 -10.30
N GLU A 119 16.95 14.59 -11.46
CA GLU A 119 16.81 15.52 -12.59
C GLU A 119 15.37 16.03 -12.62
N LEU A 120 15.18 17.36 -12.67
CA LEU A 120 13.85 17.99 -12.62
C LEU A 120 12.86 17.41 -13.66
N LYS A 121 13.37 17.03 -14.84
CA LYS A 121 12.53 16.38 -15.88
C LYS A 121 11.96 15.02 -15.50
N ASN A 122 12.52 14.36 -14.46
CA ASN A 122 12.15 13.04 -13.99
C ASN A 122 11.34 13.09 -12.68
N VAL A 123 10.93 14.29 -12.23
CA VAL A 123 10.09 14.46 -11.05
C VAL A 123 8.61 14.33 -11.45
N PHE A 124 7.93 13.36 -10.89
CA PHE A 124 6.51 13.12 -11.15
C PHE A 124 5.67 13.33 -9.88
N PRO A 125 4.43 13.82 -10.00
CA PRO A 125 3.51 13.95 -8.87
C PRO A 125 3.27 12.63 -8.12
N THR A 126 3.47 11.49 -8.78
CA THR A 126 3.35 10.16 -8.17
C THR A 126 4.36 9.89 -7.06
N PHE A 127 5.45 10.67 -6.97
CA PHE A 127 6.43 10.56 -5.88
C PHE A 127 5.78 10.76 -4.52
N PHE A 128 4.78 11.63 -4.43
CA PHE A 128 3.99 11.79 -3.20
C PHE A 128 3.32 10.49 -2.73
N ILE A 129 2.99 9.57 -3.65
CA ILE A 129 2.39 8.28 -3.28
C ILE A 129 3.36 7.46 -2.43
N ALA A 130 4.66 7.49 -2.74
CA ALA A 130 5.65 6.77 -1.95
C ALA A 130 5.83 7.38 -0.56
N TYR A 131 5.99 8.71 -0.46
CA TYR A 131 6.31 9.40 0.80
C TYR A 131 5.08 9.64 1.68
N VAL A 132 4.08 10.34 1.14
CA VAL A 132 2.85 10.66 1.89
C VAL A 132 1.99 9.41 2.11
N GLY A 133 2.12 8.41 1.24
CA GLY A 133 1.34 7.16 1.35
C GLY A 133 1.51 6.43 2.68
N ILE A 134 2.65 6.61 3.38
CA ILE A 134 2.85 6.00 4.71
C ILE A 134 1.85 6.51 5.76
N VAL A 135 1.21 7.67 5.53
CA VAL A 135 0.14 8.20 6.40
C VAL A 135 -1.06 7.24 6.49
N VAL A 136 -1.25 6.34 5.53
CA VAL A 136 -2.26 5.27 5.66
C VAL A 136 -2.01 4.40 6.89
N ALA A 137 -0.74 4.20 7.29
CA ALA A 137 -0.42 3.51 8.52
C ALA A 137 -0.93 4.29 9.75
N SER A 138 -0.85 5.63 9.76
CA SER A 138 -1.37 6.43 10.87
C SER A 138 -2.90 6.34 10.99
N VAL A 139 -3.61 6.31 9.86
CA VAL A 139 -5.08 6.19 9.83
C VAL A 139 -5.54 4.80 10.29
N THR A 140 -4.75 3.77 10.02
CA THR A 140 -5.09 2.38 10.38
C THR A 140 -4.54 1.95 11.75
N ALA A 141 -3.54 2.64 12.31
CA ALA A 141 -2.90 2.35 13.60
C ALA A 141 -3.89 2.28 14.79
N PRO A 142 -4.91 3.16 14.91
CA PRO A 142 -5.88 3.06 15.99
C PRO A 142 -6.63 1.74 16.05
N ALA A 143 -6.82 1.08 14.91
CA ALA A 143 -7.48 -0.22 14.84
C ALA A 143 -6.73 -1.32 15.61
N PHE A 144 -5.42 -1.15 15.82
CA PHE A 144 -4.51 -2.06 16.52
C PHE A 144 -4.01 -1.49 17.86
N GLY A 145 -4.53 -0.33 18.29
CA GLY A 145 -4.12 0.30 19.55
C GLY A 145 -2.82 1.12 19.47
N TYR A 146 -2.23 1.26 18.30
CA TYR A 146 -0.95 1.98 18.10
C TYR A 146 -1.12 3.49 17.88
N PHE A 147 -1.84 4.18 18.75
CA PHE A 147 -2.11 5.62 18.62
C PHE A 147 -0.86 6.47 18.56
N THR A 148 0.09 6.23 19.46
CA THR A 148 1.36 6.99 19.53
C THR A 148 2.21 6.77 18.27
N LEU A 149 2.32 5.52 17.82
CA LEU A 149 3.03 5.19 16.58
C LEU A 149 2.36 5.86 15.37
N GLY A 150 1.02 5.80 15.30
CA GLY A 150 0.26 6.47 14.24
C GLY A 150 0.49 7.98 14.22
N TYR A 151 0.56 8.62 15.39
CA TYR A 151 0.87 10.05 15.50
C TYR A 151 2.26 10.40 14.92
N TYR A 152 3.30 9.64 15.27
CA TYR A 152 4.65 9.89 14.72
C TYR A 152 4.74 9.62 13.22
N ILE A 153 4.09 8.56 12.73
CA ILE A 153 4.04 8.25 11.29
C ILE A 153 3.33 9.36 10.52
N PHE A 154 2.26 9.92 11.08
CA PHE A 154 1.55 11.06 10.46
C PHE A 154 2.51 12.24 10.24
N TRP A 155 3.20 12.68 11.28
CA TRP A 155 4.13 13.80 11.18
C TRP A 155 5.34 13.52 10.28
N PHE A 156 5.75 12.27 10.17
CA PHE A 156 6.83 11.87 9.24
C PHE A 156 6.37 11.93 7.78
N GLY A 157 5.13 11.55 7.48
CA GLY A 157 4.62 11.47 6.10
C GLY A 157 3.96 12.78 5.61
N PHE A 158 3.66 13.73 6.54
CA PHE A 158 3.06 15.03 6.23
C PHE A 158 4.14 16.09 5.99
#